data_0939ec067163f2dbb0f0d20cc6caefcd
#
_entry.id   0939ec067163f2dbb0f0d20cc6caefcd
#
_cell.length_a   1.000
_cell.length_b   1.000
_cell.length_c   1.000
_cell.angle_alpha   90.00
_cell.angle_beta   90.00
_cell.angle_gamma   90.00
#
_symmetry.space_group_name_H-M   'P 1'
#
loop_
_entity.id
_entity.type
_entity.pdbx_description
1 polymer ?
#
loop_
_entity_poly.entity_id
_entity_poly.type
_entity_poly.pdbx_seq_one_letter_code
_entity_poly.pdbx_strand_id
1 'polypeptide(L)'
;MAEKPDQQPKAKTGGGVFAIITLAVAAAASSFATVYLLTPSAAIAVAVCKPDDQTMAQSKPQISPDQTYVELSEVMITIGSAPATRYLKMSLSIVTEKDGVSTVKAAEPVLIDAFVNYLRSVELSDFEDPGFYARMRQQLARRSELVLGGGVSDGVLITEFLLR
;
A
#
# COMPACT_ATOMS: atom_id res chain seq x y z
N MET A 1 2.86 73.80 -25.63
CA MET A 1 3.63 72.67 -25.09
C MET A 1 3.25 71.47 -25.87
N ALA A 2 4.20 70.93 -26.63
CA ALA A 2 3.98 69.94 -27.67
C ALA A 2 4.17 68.55 -27.11
N GLU A 3 3.18 67.71 -27.26
CA GLU A 3 3.22 66.31 -26.96
C GLU A 3 3.47 65.52 -28.26
N LYS A 4 4.55 64.80 -28.29
CA LYS A 4 5.04 64.05 -29.43
C LYS A 4 4.48 62.65 -29.39
N PRO A 5 3.84 62.11 -30.43
CA PRO A 5 3.37 60.72 -30.43
C PRO A 5 4.50 59.76 -30.73
N ASP A 6 4.57 58.74 -29.89
CA ASP A 6 5.49 57.66 -29.92
C ASP A 6 5.18 56.72 -31.12
N GLN A 7 6.22 56.43 -31.90
CA GLN A 7 6.14 55.54 -33.05
C GLN A 7 6.29 54.08 -32.63
N GLN A 8 5.26 53.33 -32.79
CA GLN A 8 5.23 51.89 -32.67
C GLN A 8 5.91 51.22 -33.90
N PRO A 9 6.90 50.37 -33.73
CA PRO A 9 7.51 49.64 -34.85
C PRO A 9 6.58 48.52 -35.34
N LYS A 10 6.25 48.56 -36.63
CA LYS A 10 5.54 47.52 -37.37
C LYS A 10 6.33 46.20 -37.30
N ALA A 11 5.82 45.19 -36.61
CA ALA A 11 6.27 43.83 -36.71
C ALA A 11 5.97 43.26 -38.09
N LYS A 12 7.00 42.88 -38.82
CA LYS A 12 6.89 42.12 -40.09
C LYS A 12 6.49 40.67 -39.75
N THR A 13 5.22 40.36 -40.05
CA THR A 13 4.71 38.99 -40.03
C THR A 13 5.21 38.27 -41.27
N GLY A 14 6.17 37.40 -41.14
CA GLY A 14 6.65 36.58 -42.25
C GLY A 14 7.75 35.63 -41.80
N GLY A 15 7.42 34.52 -41.16
CA GLY A 15 8.40 33.49 -40.82
C GLY A 15 8.06 32.58 -39.63
N GLY A 16 7.01 32.88 -38.89
CA GLY A 16 6.75 32.20 -37.63
C GLY A 16 6.38 30.71 -37.74
N VAL A 17 5.72 30.32 -38.82
CA VAL A 17 5.23 28.94 -38.95
C VAL A 17 6.36 27.98 -39.29
N PHE A 18 7.26 28.37 -40.19
CA PHE A 18 8.44 27.56 -40.53
C PHE A 18 9.44 27.46 -39.35
N ALA A 19 9.61 28.52 -38.59
CA ALA A 19 10.46 28.50 -37.40
C ALA A 19 9.92 27.59 -36.27
N ILE A 20 8.60 27.56 -36.09
CA ILE A 20 7.95 26.68 -35.10
C ILE A 20 8.04 25.21 -35.55
N ILE A 21 7.87 24.92 -36.83
CA ILE A 21 7.98 23.56 -37.37
C ILE A 21 9.43 23.04 -37.25
N THR A 22 10.42 23.85 -37.57
CA THR A 22 11.83 23.45 -37.44
C THR A 22 12.24 23.23 -35.97
N LEU A 23 11.73 24.02 -35.05
CA LEU A 23 12.00 23.87 -33.62
C LEU A 23 11.33 22.62 -33.01
N ALA A 24 10.12 22.28 -33.47
CA ALA A 24 9.42 21.08 -33.06
C ALA A 24 10.11 19.79 -33.55
N VAL A 25 10.61 19.79 -34.80
CA VAL A 25 11.36 18.63 -35.33
C VAL A 25 12.70 18.44 -34.62
N ALA A 26 13.41 19.53 -34.29
CA ALA A 26 14.66 19.45 -33.57
C ALA A 26 14.47 18.91 -32.12
N ALA A 27 13.38 19.29 -31.45
CA ALA A 27 13.05 18.79 -30.13
C ALA A 27 12.71 17.28 -30.14
N ALA A 28 11.98 16.81 -31.16
CA ALA A 28 11.65 15.40 -31.30
C ALA A 28 12.90 14.53 -31.59
N ALA A 29 13.82 15.01 -32.39
CA ALA A 29 15.05 14.31 -32.73
C ALA A 29 16.00 14.21 -31.53
N SER A 30 16.09 15.24 -30.68
CA SER A 30 16.93 15.23 -29.49
C SER A 30 16.43 14.27 -28.41
N SER A 31 15.10 14.14 -28.25
CA SER A 31 14.51 13.19 -27.31
C SER A 31 14.77 11.74 -27.71
N PHE A 32 14.74 11.43 -29.01
CA PHE A 32 14.99 10.07 -29.50
C PHE A 32 16.45 9.65 -29.34
N ALA A 33 17.38 10.57 -29.56
CA ALA A 33 18.81 10.30 -29.44
C ALA A 33 19.22 10.05 -27.96
N THR A 34 18.59 10.73 -27.00
CA THR A 34 18.89 10.55 -25.59
C THR A 34 18.45 9.19 -25.07
N VAL A 35 17.30 8.70 -25.53
CA VAL A 35 16.78 7.37 -25.15
C VAL A 35 17.65 6.26 -25.76
N TYR A 36 18.14 6.46 -27.00
CA TYR A 36 18.94 5.44 -27.71
C TYR A 36 20.36 5.32 -27.18
N LEU A 37 20.95 6.41 -26.67
CA LEU A 37 22.33 6.44 -26.19
C LEU A 37 22.48 6.16 -24.69
N LEU A 38 21.42 6.41 -23.89
CA LEU A 38 21.45 6.18 -22.44
C LEU A 38 20.80 4.87 -22.00
N THR A 39 20.11 4.14 -22.87
CA THR A 39 19.73 2.78 -22.54
C THR A 39 20.94 1.87 -22.71
N PRO A 40 21.55 1.38 -21.63
CA PRO A 40 22.48 0.27 -21.78
C PRO A 40 21.71 -0.85 -22.47
N SER A 41 22.33 -1.49 -23.45
CA SER A 41 21.80 -2.67 -24.11
C SER A 41 21.63 -3.80 -23.08
N ALA A 42 20.70 -3.64 -22.16
CA ALA A 42 20.10 -4.75 -21.48
C ALA A 42 19.37 -5.51 -22.58
N ALA A 43 19.98 -6.55 -23.10
CA ALA A 43 19.28 -7.54 -23.89
C ALA A 43 17.97 -7.82 -23.17
N ILE A 44 16.86 -7.39 -23.76
CA ILE A 44 15.55 -7.89 -23.38
C ILE A 44 15.63 -9.36 -23.75
N ALA A 45 16.10 -10.18 -22.81
CA ALA A 45 15.80 -11.57 -22.81
C ALA A 45 14.28 -11.62 -22.70
N VAL A 46 13.62 -11.70 -23.85
CA VAL A 46 12.25 -12.17 -23.93
C VAL A 46 12.35 -13.55 -23.32
N ALA A 47 12.10 -13.65 -22.03
CA ALA A 47 11.85 -14.90 -21.38
C ALA A 47 10.58 -15.44 -22.07
N VAL A 48 10.81 -16.21 -23.13
CA VAL A 48 9.80 -17.14 -23.62
C VAL A 48 9.47 -17.97 -22.41
N CYS A 49 8.33 -17.71 -21.81
CA CYS A 49 7.74 -18.59 -20.81
C CYS A 49 7.49 -19.92 -21.52
N LYS A 50 8.49 -20.78 -21.48
CA LYS A 50 8.29 -22.20 -21.70
C LYS A 50 7.27 -22.61 -20.64
N PRO A 51 6.19 -23.29 -20.96
CA PRO A 51 5.37 -23.93 -19.96
C PRO A 51 6.17 -25.14 -19.45
N ASP A 52 7.20 -24.88 -18.66
CA ASP A 52 7.74 -25.89 -17.79
C ASP A 52 6.70 -26.08 -16.70
N ASP A 53 6.26 -27.29 -16.63
CA ASP A 53 5.49 -27.95 -15.60
C ASP A 53 6.06 -27.57 -14.20
N GLN A 54 5.89 -26.31 -13.81
CA GLN A 54 6.10 -25.90 -12.45
C GLN A 54 4.91 -26.45 -11.68
N THR A 55 5.04 -27.73 -11.33
CA THR A 55 4.53 -28.23 -10.08
C THR A 55 4.50 -27.04 -9.15
N MET A 56 3.29 -26.53 -8.84
CA MET A 56 3.10 -25.57 -7.76
C MET A 56 3.68 -26.26 -6.54
N ALA A 57 4.97 -25.99 -6.30
CA ALA A 57 5.57 -26.24 -5.01
C ALA A 57 4.70 -25.41 -4.07
N GLN A 58 3.71 -26.08 -3.50
CA GLN A 58 2.99 -25.59 -2.33
C GLN A 58 4.10 -25.21 -1.36
N SER A 59 4.40 -23.93 -1.31
CA SER A 59 5.29 -23.41 -0.28
C SER A 59 4.61 -23.79 1.03
N LYS A 60 5.10 -24.91 1.58
CA LYS A 60 4.76 -25.33 2.93
C LYS A 60 4.93 -24.09 3.79
N PRO A 61 3.92 -23.68 4.57
CA PRO A 61 4.08 -22.56 5.47
C PRO A 61 5.35 -22.81 6.28
N GLN A 62 6.40 -22.04 6.01
CA GLN A 62 7.63 -22.13 6.77
C GLN A 62 7.37 -21.41 8.08
N ILE A 63 6.87 -22.16 9.06
CA ILE A 63 6.86 -21.72 10.44
C ILE A 63 8.34 -21.73 10.84
N SER A 64 8.92 -20.54 10.98
CA SER A 64 10.28 -20.42 11.50
C SER A 64 10.33 -21.01 12.91
N PRO A 65 11.33 -21.83 13.24
CA PRO A 65 11.38 -22.54 14.52
C PRO A 65 11.46 -21.61 15.74
N ASP A 66 11.76 -20.34 15.54
CA ASP A 66 11.84 -19.32 16.58
C ASP A 66 10.57 -18.47 16.72
N GLN A 67 9.62 -18.60 15.77
CA GLN A 67 8.34 -17.92 15.87
C GLN A 67 7.45 -18.55 16.94
N THR A 68 6.75 -17.69 17.67
CA THR A 68 5.75 -18.06 18.66
C THR A 68 4.50 -17.18 18.50
N TYR A 69 3.42 -17.60 19.13
CA TYR A 69 2.12 -16.94 19.05
C TYR A 69 1.69 -16.51 20.44
N VAL A 70 1.38 -15.23 20.60
CA VAL A 70 0.86 -14.66 21.84
C VAL A 70 -0.61 -14.35 21.63
N GLU A 71 -1.47 -15.12 22.29
CA GLU A 71 -2.90 -14.84 22.31
C GLU A 71 -3.18 -13.57 23.09
N LEU A 72 -4.05 -12.72 22.53
CA LEU A 72 -4.56 -11.53 23.20
C LEU A 72 -5.94 -11.83 23.78
N SER A 73 -6.34 -11.03 24.76
CA SER A 73 -7.70 -11.07 25.31
C SER A 73 -8.74 -10.85 24.20
N GLU A 74 -9.85 -11.53 24.33
CA GLU A 74 -10.94 -11.49 23.36
C GLU A 74 -11.48 -10.05 23.19
N VAL A 75 -11.66 -9.64 21.94
CA VAL A 75 -12.25 -8.35 21.58
C VAL A 75 -13.73 -8.53 21.25
N MET A 76 -14.61 -7.85 21.97
CA MET A 76 -16.05 -7.81 21.69
C MET A 76 -16.49 -6.36 21.54
N ILE A 77 -17.02 -6.01 20.36
CA ILE A 77 -17.49 -4.65 20.05
C ILE A 77 -18.83 -4.68 19.31
N THR A 78 -19.54 -3.56 19.35
CA THR A 78 -20.73 -3.34 18.51
C THR A 78 -20.31 -2.54 17.27
N ILE A 79 -20.73 -3.02 16.09
CA ILE A 79 -20.50 -2.38 14.80
C ILE A 79 -21.84 -1.94 14.21
N GLY A 80 -21.80 -0.83 13.42
CA GLY A 80 -22.97 -0.25 12.78
C GLY A 80 -23.71 0.74 13.68
N SER A 81 -24.75 1.31 13.11
CA SER A 81 -25.63 2.29 13.77
C SER A 81 -27.04 1.76 13.87
N ALA A 82 -27.80 2.17 14.89
CA ALA A 82 -29.18 1.78 15.01
C ALA A 82 -29.99 2.16 13.76
N PRO A 83 -30.88 1.31 13.26
CA PRO A 83 -31.31 0.01 13.81
C PRO A 83 -30.43 -1.20 13.42
N ALA A 84 -29.41 -1.04 12.59
CA ALA A 84 -28.59 -2.12 12.04
C ALA A 84 -27.28 -2.28 12.83
N THR A 85 -27.35 -2.68 14.08
CA THR A 85 -26.18 -2.99 14.89
C THR A 85 -25.85 -4.48 14.88
N ARG A 86 -24.58 -4.84 14.92
CA ARG A 86 -24.08 -6.21 15.02
C ARG A 86 -23.01 -6.30 16.09
N TYR A 87 -22.91 -7.43 16.74
CA TYR A 87 -21.82 -7.72 17.68
C TYR A 87 -20.72 -8.45 16.95
N LEU A 88 -19.52 -7.88 16.98
CA LEU A 88 -18.30 -8.52 16.52
C LEU A 88 -17.54 -9.08 17.71
N LYS A 89 -17.31 -10.39 17.68
CA LYS A 89 -16.42 -11.12 18.58
C LYS A 89 -15.19 -11.57 17.82
N MET A 90 -14.01 -11.33 18.36
CA MET A 90 -12.77 -11.62 17.67
C MET A 90 -11.69 -12.08 18.64
N SER A 91 -11.01 -13.19 18.32
CA SER A 91 -9.81 -13.64 19.00
C SER A 91 -8.61 -13.44 18.10
N LEU A 92 -7.54 -12.87 18.64
CA LEU A 92 -6.36 -12.44 17.92
C LEU A 92 -5.11 -13.01 18.56
N SER A 93 -4.11 -13.32 17.73
CA SER A 93 -2.77 -13.70 18.20
C SER A 93 -1.71 -12.89 17.47
N ILE A 94 -0.73 -12.40 18.19
CA ILE A 94 0.46 -11.74 17.62
C ILE A 94 1.49 -12.80 17.30
N VAL A 95 2.02 -12.75 16.09
CA VAL A 95 3.19 -13.54 15.69
C VAL A 95 4.43 -12.76 16.10
N THR A 96 5.31 -13.39 16.88
CA THR A 96 6.53 -12.75 17.40
C THR A 96 7.62 -13.80 17.56
N GLU A 97 8.86 -13.37 17.71
CA GLU A 97 9.95 -14.22 18.18
C GLU A 97 9.85 -14.45 19.70
N LYS A 98 10.57 -15.45 20.21
CA LYS A 98 10.50 -15.83 21.64
C LYS A 98 10.84 -14.70 22.59
N ASP A 99 11.76 -13.84 22.23
CA ASP A 99 12.18 -12.66 23.01
C ASP A 99 11.13 -11.54 23.00
N GLY A 100 10.30 -11.47 21.99
CA GLY A 100 9.21 -10.48 21.87
C GLY A 100 8.00 -10.79 22.76
N VAL A 101 7.86 -12.01 23.26
CA VAL A 101 6.68 -12.46 24.03
C VAL A 101 6.39 -11.58 25.25
N SER A 102 7.42 -11.22 25.99
CA SER A 102 7.26 -10.36 27.19
C SER A 102 6.80 -8.95 26.82
N THR A 103 7.32 -8.41 25.73
CA THR A 103 6.96 -7.09 25.20
C THR A 103 5.51 -7.07 24.72
N VAL A 104 5.09 -8.09 23.97
CA VAL A 104 3.70 -8.23 23.51
C VAL A 104 2.74 -8.30 24.71
N LYS A 105 3.03 -9.12 25.71
CA LYS A 105 2.19 -9.24 26.91
C LYS A 105 2.10 -7.94 27.71
N ALA A 106 3.20 -7.22 27.84
CA ALA A 106 3.21 -5.94 28.56
C ALA A 106 2.41 -4.85 27.79
N ALA A 107 2.43 -4.89 26.45
CA ALA A 107 1.72 -3.96 25.60
C ALA A 107 0.28 -4.37 25.23
N GLU A 108 -0.20 -5.52 25.73
CA GLU A 108 -1.51 -6.08 25.36
C GLU A 108 -2.66 -5.08 25.51
N PRO A 109 -2.81 -4.29 26.60
CA PRO A 109 -3.91 -3.34 26.71
C PRO A 109 -3.88 -2.26 25.62
N VAL A 110 -2.68 -1.81 25.22
CA VAL A 110 -2.49 -0.79 24.19
C VAL A 110 -2.77 -1.38 22.81
N LEU A 111 -2.40 -2.62 22.56
CA LEU A 111 -2.74 -3.34 21.34
C LEU A 111 -4.25 -3.48 21.16
N ILE A 112 -4.94 -3.92 22.22
CA ILE A 112 -6.39 -4.07 22.21
C ILE A 112 -7.07 -2.73 21.95
N ASP A 113 -6.64 -1.64 22.60
CA ASP A 113 -7.18 -0.30 22.34
C ASP A 113 -6.99 0.12 20.88
N ALA A 114 -5.80 -0.07 20.32
CA ALA A 114 -5.51 0.26 18.93
C ALA A 114 -6.37 -0.56 17.94
N PHE A 115 -6.64 -1.83 18.26
CA PHE A 115 -7.48 -2.70 17.45
C PHE A 115 -8.96 -2.31 17.54
N VAL A 116 -9.46 -2.07 18.75
CA VAL A 116 -10.84 -1.63 19.00
C VAL A 116 -11.12 -0.30 18.30
N ASN A 117 -10.20 0.65 18.37
CA ASN A 117 -10.33 1.93 17.68
C ASN A 117 -10.45 1.76 16.17
N TYR A 118 -9.68 0.87 15.58
CA TYR A 118 -9.81 0.57 14.15
C TYR A 118 -11.14 -0.13 13.84
N LEU A 119 -11.46 -1.17 14.56
CA LEU A 119 -12.65 -1.98 14.29
C LEU A 119 -13.94 -1.17 14.44
N ARG A 120 -13.97 -0.16 15.31
CA ARG A 120 -15.10 0.77 15.44
C ARG A 120 -15.25 1.73 14.27
N SER A 121 -14.19 1.93 13.49
CA SER A 121 -14.23 2.77 12.27
C SER A 121 -14.67 2.00 11.02
N VAL A 122 -14.85 0.69 11.14
CA VAL A 122 -15.29 -0.19 10.06
C VAL A 122 -16.81 -0.14 9.93
N GLU A 123 -17.30 -0.06 8.71
CA GLU A 123 -18.74 -0.10 8.43
C GLU A 123 -19.24 -1.53 8.26
N LEU A 124 -20.52 -1.77 8.52
CA LEU A 124 -21.12 -3.10 8.39
C LEU A 124 -21.06 -3.61 6.94
N SER A 125 -21.18 -2.70 5.98
CA SER A 125 -21.08 -2.97 4.54
C SER A 125 -19.69 -3.49 4.11
N ASP A 126 -18.63 -3.13 4.83
CA ASP A 126 -17.28 -3.59 4.52
C ASP A 126 -17.14 -5.11 4.62
N PHE A 127 -17.91 -5.73 5.52
CA PHE A 127 -17.89 -7.18 5.74
C PHE A 127 -18.47 -7.99 4.60
N GLU A 128 -19.20 -7.35 3.68
CA GLU A 128 -19.73 -7.97 2.47
C GLU A 128 -18.70 -8.08 1.35
N ASP A 129 -17.58 -7.30 1.44
CA ASP A 129 -16.49 -7.35 0.46
C ASP A 129 -15.58 -8.56 0.73
N PRO A 130 -15.40 -9.47 -0.25
CA PRO A 130 -14.51 -10.63 -0.10
C PRO A 130 -13.07 -10.28 0.24
N GLY A 131 -12.58 -9.09 -0.18
CA GLY A 131 -11.22 -8.60 0.11
C GLY A 131 -11.06 -7.99 1.49
N PHE A 132 -12.15 -7.74 2.21
CA PHE A 132 -12.12 -7.02 3.47
C PHE A 132 -11.28 -7.71 4.55
N TYR A 133 -11.40 -9.03 4.70
CA TYR A 133 -10.66 -9.78 5.71
C TYR A 133 -9.15 -9.70 5.55
N ALA A 134 -8.67 -9.71 4.30
CA ALA A 134 -7.24 -9.56 4.02
C ALA A 134 -6.75 -8.15 4.39
N ARG A 135 -7.51 -7.13 4.02
CA ARG A 135 -7.20 -5.73 4.37
C ARG A 135 -7.26 -5.49 5.87
N MET A 136 -8.27 -6.03 6.55
CA MET A 136 -8.41 -5.94 8.00
C MET A 136 -7.20 -6.53 8.72
N ARG A 137 -6.78 -7.75 8.35
CA ARG A 137 -5.59 -8.39 8.92
C ARG A 137 -4.35 -7.52 8.72
N GLN A 138 -4.14 -6.98 7.53
CA GLN A 138 -3.02 -6.10 7.23
C GLN A 138 -3.06 -4.82 8.08
N GLN A 139 -4.25 -4.25 8.27
CA GLN A 139 -4.43 -3.06 9.11
C GLN A 139 -4.16 -3.35 10.59
N LEU A 140 -4.56 -4.51 11.09
CA LEU A 140 -4.24 -4.93 12.46
C LEU A 140 -2.74 -5.17 12.63
N ALA A 141 -2.08 -5.84 11.66
CA ALA A 141 -0.64 -6.05 11.69
C ALA A 141 0.14 -4.72 11.71
N ARG A 142 -0.24 -3.77 10.86
CA ARG A 142 0.39 -2.44 10.86
C ARG A 142 0.24 -1.72 12.20
N ARG A 143 -0.91 -1.88 12.88
CA ARG A 143 -1.12 -1.28 14.21
C ARG A 143 -0.29 -1.96 15.28
N SER A 144 -0.14 -3.28 15.20
CA SER A 144 0.74 -3.98 16.14
C SER A 144 2.19 -3.53 16.01
N GLU A 145 2.69 -3.32 14.78
CA GLU A 145 4.02 -2.76 14.55
C GLU A 145 4.20 -1.35 15.12
N LEU A 146 3.17 -0.50 14.99
CA LEU A 146 3.21 0.87 15.54
C LEU A 146 3.22 0.89 17.07
N VAL A 147 2.54 -0.04 17.72
CA VAL A 147 2.47 -0.14 19.19
C VAL A 147 3.71 -0.79 19.77
N LEU A 148 4.17 -1.87 19.16
CA LEU A 148 5.28 -2.68 19.67
C LEU A 148 6.66 -2.18 19.25
N GLY A 149 6.70 -1.34 18.19
CA GLY A 149 7.95 -1.00 17.51
C GLY A 149 8.33 -2.00 16.43
N GLY A 150 9.20 -1.56 15.51
CA GLY A 150 9.64 -2.42 14.39
C GLY A 150 10.41 -3.65 14.88
N GLY A 151 10.10 -4.80 14.30
CA GLY A 151 10.82 -6.06 14.53
C GLY A 151 10.34 -6.90 15.73
N VAL A 152 9.32 -6.45 16.47
CA VAL A 152 8.72 -7.24 17.55
C VAL A 152 7.53 -8.06 17.06
N SER A 153 6.76 -7.54 16.11
CA SER A 153 5.58 -8.22 15.56
C SER A 153 5.83 -8.60 14.10
N ASP A 154 5.76 -9.89 13.79
CA ASP A 154 5.83 -10.42 12.42
C ASP A 154 4.45 -10.45 11.77
N GLY A 155 3.39 -10.17 12.52
CA GLY A 155 2.04 -10.13 12.00
C GLY A 155 0.96 -10.45 13.03
N VAL A 156 -0.28 -10.44 12.56
CA VAL A 156 -1.47 -10.73 13.36
C VAL A 156 -2.25 -11.88 12.74
N LEU A 157 -2.63 -12.83 13.58
CA LEU A 157 -3.55 -13.90 13.22
C LEU A 157 -4.93 -13.62 13.81
N ILE A 158 -5.96 -13.88 13.03
CA ILE A 158 -7.35 -13.87 13.47
C ILE A 158 -7.75 -15.33 13.67
N THR A 159 -7.88 -15.75 14.91
CA THR A 159 -8.16 -17.16 15.27
C THR A 159 -9.66 -17.43 15.39
N GLU A 160 -10.43 -16.42 15.77
CA GLU A 160 -11.89 -16.48 15.79
C GLU A 160 -12.47 -15.18 15.23
N PHE A 161 -13.51 -15.29 14.46
CA PHE A 161 -14.26 -14.16 13.93
C PHE A 161 -15.75 -14.51 13.89
N LEU A 162 -16.56 -13.81 14.67
CA LEU A 162 -17.98 -14.01 14.74
C LEU A 162 -18.71 -12.66 14.66
N LEU A 163 -19.58 -12.51 13.68
CA LEU A 163 -20.43 -11.34 13.50
C LEU A 163 -21.90 -11.78 13.67
N ARG A 164 -22.62 -11.19 14.61
CA ARG A 164 -24.04 -11.51 14.92
C ARG A 164 -24.91 -10.28 14.95
#